data_760e319d9a3ce4ff68e77ea8d9774ff1
#
_entry.id   760e319d9a3ce4ff68e77ea8d9774ff1
#
_cell.length_a   1.000
_cell.length_b   1.000
_cell.length_c   1.000
_cell.angle_alpha   90.00
_cell.angle_beta   90.00
_cell.angle_gamma   90.00
#
_symmetry.space_group_name_H-M   'P 1'
#
loop_
_entity.id
_entity.type
_entity.pdbx_description
1 polymer ?
#
loop_
_entity_poly.entity_id
_entity_poly.type
_entity_poly.pdbx_seq_one_letter_code
_entity_poly.pdbx_strand_id
1 'polypeptide(L)'
;MKNLMLPKSFIFIVIFIITSLLLVACGGEKDKTYTIGVINLSQNLDESVDAFKEGMTELGYVEGENITYIYEGPAGMGQLDAVAQGLVAADVDLILSLTTPATKAAQQAAADTDIPVVFIPVTDPVGAGIVDSLTSPGGNATGITYSSQEGRRLEWLLQVAPTIEQIYIVYNPEDQSPVLALESVSETAKQLGVELITREASTPEEAAAAFENIPEEADAIFFLPDSVANARMADWLEIAAQLNLPTSGSNTALAEDGTLTAYGIDLTISAKEEGARLADQILRGTQPADLPVEMAEFFSVVNLKTAEAIGLDIPDTILRQTDIVIR
;
A
#
# COMPACT_ATOMS: atom_id res chain seq x y z
N MET A 1 5.41 64.16 -50.57
CA MET A 1 5.41 63.09 -49.55
C MET A 1 6.60 63.32 -48.66
N LYS A 2 6.39 63.81 -47.42
CA LYS A 2 7.47 64.09 -46.42
C LYS A 2 7.81 62.81 -45.70
N ASN A 3 9.01 62.28 -45.88
CA ASN A 3 9.49 61.16 -45.08
C ASN A 3 9.76 61.68 -43.65
N LEU A 4 9.00 61.19 -42.72
CA LEU A 4 9.20 61.47 -41.30
C LEU A 4 10.28 60.50 -40.79
N MET A 5 11.52 60.94 -40.71
CA MET A 5 12.63 60.20 -40.10
C MET A 5 12.51 60.42 -38.60
N LEU A 6 12.17 59.38 -37.84
CA LEU A 6 12.25 59.36 -36.38
C LEU A 6 13.74 59.43 -35.95
N PRO A 7 14.10 60.27 -34.98
CA PRO A 7 15.46 60.39 -34.52
C PRO A 7 15.93 59.03 -33.87
N LYS A 8 17.16 58.64 -34.21
CA LYS A 8 17.77 57.38 -33.71
C LYS A 8 17.70 57.21 -32.20
N SER A 9 17.66 58.29 -31.45
CA SER A 9 17.47 58.29 -29.99
C SER A 9 16.12 57.77 -29.54
N PHE A 10 15.06 57.93 -30.35
CA PHE A 10 13.74 57.45 -30.03
C PHE A 10 13.62 55.93 -30.20
N ILE A 11 14.36 55.36 -31.12
CA ILE A 11 14.44 53.90 -31.36
C ILE A 11 15.15 53.21 -30.20
N PHE A 12 16.22 53.81 -29.65
CA PHE A 12 16.93 53.27 -28.49
C PHE A 12 16.09 53.29 -27.20
N ILE A 13 15.28 54.32 -27.00
CA ILE A 13 14.40 54.45 -25.81
C ILE A 13 13.28 53.41 -25.90
N VAL A 14 12.68 53.17 -27.08
CA VAL A 14 11.62 52.16 -27.28
C VAL A 14 12.17 50.75 -27.12
N ILE A 15 13.38 50.43 -27.61
CA ILE A 15 14.03 49.14 -27.42
C ILE A 15 14.37 48.89 -25.93
N PHE A 16 14.80 49.93 -25.19
CA PHE A 16 15.11 49.81 -23.76
C PHE A 16 13.86 49.60 -22.90
N ILE A 17 12.72 50.19 -23.27
CA ILE A 17 11.43 49.99 -22.61
C ILE A 17 10.88 48.60 -22.91
N ILE A 18 11.03 48.07 -24.12
CA ILE A 18 10.60 46.72 -24.49
C ILE A 18 11.46 45.65 -23.79
N THR A 19 12.78 45.88 -23.66
CA THR A 19 13.66 44.96 -22.91
C THR A 19 13.38 44.97 -21.40
N SER A 20 12.99 46.12 -20.82
CA SER A 20 12.64 46.19 -19.40
C SER A 20 11.24 45.59 -19.11
N LEU A 21 10.29 45.59 -20.07
CA LEU A 21 9.00 44.88 -19.91
C LEU A 21 9.13 43.35 -20.04
N LEU A 22 10.16 42.85 -20.76
CA LEU A 22 10.41 41.42 -20.86
C LEU A 22 11.07 40.79 -19.62
N LEU A 23 11.68 41.62 -18.76
CA LEU A 23 12.29 41.20 -17.49
C LEU A 23 11.34 41.18 -16.30
N VAL A 24 10.11 41.70 -16.44
CA VAL A 24 9.06 41.66 -15.39
C VAL A 24 8.08 40.47 -15.56
N ALA A 25 8.17 39.72 -16.69
CA ALA A 25 7.31 38.58 -16.93
C ALA A 25 7.81 37.23 -16.33
N CYS A 26 8.95 37.25 -15.60
CA CYS A 26 9.32 36.18 -14.66
C CYS A 26 8.95 36.64 -13.24
N GLY A 27 7.68 36.97 -13.02
CA GLY A 27 7.07 36.87 -11.71
C GLY A 27 6.98 35.38 -11.38
N GLY A 28 7.90 34.87 -10.58
CA GLY A 28 7.83 33.51 -10.08
C GLY A 28 6.45 33.30 -9.47
N GLU A 29 5.66 32.40 -10.00
CA GLU A 29 4.64 31.74 -9.21
C GLU A 29 5.35 31.38 -7.89
N LYS A 30 4.83 31.85 -6.76
CA LYS A 30 5.31 31.34 -5.48
C LYS A 30 5.20 29.85 -5.57
N ASP A 31 6.33 29.16 -5.50
CA ASP A 31 6.34 27.72 -5.51
C ASP A 31 5.33 27.25 -4.45
N LYS A 32 4.26 26.60 -4.91
CA LYS A 32 3.16 26.15 -4.04
C LYS A 32 3.78 25.10 -3.12
N THR A 33 3.72 25.33 -1.82
CA THR A 33 4.15 24.37 -0.81
C THR A 33 2.95 23.50 -0.44
N TYR A 34 3.15 22.20 -0.44
CA TYR A 34 2.10 21.23 -0.10
C TYR A 34 2.37 20.59 1.26
N THR A 35 1.30 20.17 1.93
CA THR A 35 1.36 19.38 3.15
C THR A 35 0.62 18.08 2.94
N ILE A 36 1.31 16.94 3.08
CA ILE A 36 0.72 15.61 3.04
C ILE A 36 0.65 15.06 4.46
N GLY A 37 -0.57 14.71 4.89
CA GLY A 37 -0.79 13.94 6.10
C GLY A 37 -0.63 12.44 5.82
N VAL A 38 0.02 11.70 6.70
CA VAL A 38 0.17 10.25 6.57
C VAL A 38 -0.49 9.55 7.74
N ILE A 39 -1.34 8.56 7.46
CA ILE A 39 -1.97 7.70 8.46
C ILE A 39 -1.64 6.24 8.15
N ASN A 40 -0.94 5.59 9.06
CA ASN A 40 -0.46 4.21 8.96
C ASN A 40 -0.82 3.45 10.24
N LEU A 41 -1.22 2.19 10.12
CA LEU A 41 -1.57 1.34 11.24
C LEU A 41 -0.42 0.43 11.69
N SER A 42 0.55 0.12 10.81
CA SER A 42 1.56 -0.91 11.04
C SER A 42 2.97 -0.43 10.73
N GLN A 43 3.91 -0.70 11.64
CA GLN A 43 5.32 -0.40 11.46
C GLN A 43 5.93 -1.08 10.21
N ASN A 44 5.42 -2.25 9.84
CA ASN A 44 5.88 -2.98 8.65
C ASN A 44 5.59 -2.23 7.33
N LEU A 45 4.80 -1.15 7.38
CA LEU A 45 4.49 -0.31 6.21
C LEU A 45 5.28 1.01 6.21
N ASP A 46 6.16 1.26 7.18
CA ASP A 46 6.96 2.49 7.23
C ASP A 46 7.88 2.62 6.01
N GLU A 47 8.44 1.50 5.52
CA GLU A 47 9.22 1.49 4.28
C GLU A 47 8.41 1.93 3.06
N SER A 48 7.11 1.64 3.02
CA SER A 48 6.23 2.12 1.96
C SER A 48 5.96 3.63 2.07
N VAL A 49 5.93 4.19 3.29
CA VAL A 49 5.86 5.65 3.49
C VAL A 49 7.12 6.33 2.97
N ASP A 50 8.29 5.76 3.28
CA ASP A 50 9.57 6.29 2.81
C ASP A 50 9.72 6.16 1.29
N ALA A 51 9.29 5.05 0.71
CA ALA A 51 9.24 4.83 -0.74
C ALA A 51 8.30 5.83 -1.45
N PHE A 52 7.14 6.12 -0.87
CA PHE A 52 6.24 7.17 -1.37
C PHE A 52 6.92 8.54 -1.38
N LYS A 53 7.61 8.92 -0.30
CA LYS A 53 8.36 10.19 -0.23
C LYS A 53 9.49 10.25 -1.26
N GLU A 54 10.17 9.11 -1.51
CA GLU A 54 11.17 9.01 -2.56
C GLU A 54 10.55 9.25 -3.95
N GLY A 55 9.41 8.59 -4.26
CA GLY A 55 8.67 8.81 -5.51
C GLY A 55 8.22 10.26 -5.67
N MET A 56 7.73 10.90 -4.62
CA MET A 56 7.39 12.32 -4.63
C MET A 56 8.62 13.19 -4.92
N THR A 57 9.78 12.83 -4.36
CA THR A 57 11.05 13.55 -4.62
C THR A 57 11.46 13.42 -6.08
N GLU A 58 11.33 12.24 -6.70
CA GLU A 58 11.60 12.02 -8.12
C GLU A 58 10.67 12.85 -9.02
N LEU A 59 9.44 13.14 -8.56
CA LEU A 59 8.49 14.02 -9.23
C LEU A 59 8.71 15.51 -8.98
N GLY A 60 9.75 15.86 -8.19
CA GLY A 60 10.15 17.25 -7.93
C GLY A 60 9.58 17.85 -6.65
N TYR A 61 8.96 17.04 -5.77
CA TYR A 61 8.49 17.45 -4.45
C TYR A 61 9.58 17.17 -3.40
N VAL A 62 10.34 18.20 -3.03
CA VAL A 62 11.47 18.07 -2.10
C VAL A 62 11.04 18.49 -0.69
N GLU A 63 11.16 17.56 0.28
CA GLU A 63 10.78 17.82 1.67
C GLU A 63 11.60 18.99 2.26
N GLY A 64 10.88 19.94 2.88
CA GLY A 64 11.45 21.16 3.43
C GLY A 64 11.64 22.30 2.41
N GLU A 65 11.44 22.07 1.11
CA GLU A 65 11.45 23.10 0.07
C GLU A 65 10.02 23.42 -0.40
N ASN A 66 9.33 22.45 -0.99
CA ASN A 66 8.00 22.64 -1.56
C ASN A 66 6.96 21.59 -1.11
N ILE A 67 7.33 20.65 -0.23
CA ILE A 67 6.44 19.70 0.41
C ILE A 67 6.83 19.49 1.88
N THR A 68 5.82 19.21 2.71
CA THR A 68 5.98 18.82 4.12
C THR A 68 5.12 17.59 4.40
N TYR A 69 5.59 16.69 5.24
CA TYR A 69 4.84 15.53 5.67
C TYR A 69 4.50 15.63 7.16
N ILE A 70 3.23 15.34 7.52
CA ILE A 70 2.80 15.17 8.91
C ILE A 70 2.63 13.69 9.13
N TYR A 71 3.61 13.07 9.79
CA TYR A 71 3.65 11.65 10.13
C TYR A 71 4.37 11.44 11.45
N GLU A 72 3.69 10.88 12.45
CA GLU A 72 4.22 10.63 13.80
C GLU A 72 4.54 9.13 14.03
N GLY A 73 4.52 8.33 12.97
CA GLY A 73 4.66 6.88 13.05
C GLY A 73 3.31 6.16 13.04
N PRO A 74 3.32 4.82 13.13
CA PRO A 74 2.11 4.01 13.10
C PRO A 74 1.19 4.30 14.27
N ALA A 75 -0.11 4.44 14.00
CA ALA A 75 -1.15 4.63 15.00
C ALA A 75 -1.80 3.28 15.36
N GLY A 76 -2.04 3.03 16.63
CA GLY A 76 -2.87 1.88 17.03
C GLY A 76 -4.31 2.02 16.53
N MET A 77 -5.03 0.88 16.36
CA MET A 77 -6.41 0.85 15.84
C MET A 77 -7.32 1.89 16.53
N GLY A 78 -7.27 2.00 17.85
CA GLY A 78 -8.09 2.96 18.62
C GLY A 78 -7.66 4.43 18.50
N GLN A 79 -6.60 4.73 17.77
CA GLN A 79 -6.07 6.09 17.59
C GLN A 79 -6.32 6.64 16.18
N LEU A 80 -6.71 5.79 15.22
CA LEU A 80 -6.85 6.16 13.81
C LEU A 80 -7.78 7.35 13.61
N ASP A 81 -8.94 7.37 14.25
CA ASP A 81 -9.90 8.47 14.14
C ASP A 81 -9.32 9.81 14.64
N ALA A 82 -8.58 9.76 15.77
CA ALA A 82 -7.96 10.95 16.33
C ALA A 82 -6.83 11.48 15.44
N VAL A 83 -6.01 10.58 14.86
CA VAL A 83 -4.96 10.93 13.91
C VAL A 83 -5.58 11.55 12.65
N ALA A 84 -6.58 10.89 12.06
CA ALA A 84 -7.27 11.40 10.86
C ALA A 84 -7.89 12.79 11.09
N GLN A 85 -8.58 13.00 12.22
CA GLN A 85 -9.13 14.32 12.60
C GLN A 85 -8.02 15.36 12.80
N GLY A 86 -6.88 14.97 13.37
CA GLY A 86 -5.72 15.84 13.52
C GLY A 86 -5.16 16.30 12.18
N LEU A 87 -5.07 15.40 11.18
CA LEU A 87 -4.63 15.75 9.83
C LEU A 87 -5.59 16.70 9.13
N VAL A 88 -6.90 16.47 9.26
CA VAL A 88 -7.93 17.40 8.74
C VAL A 88 -7.86 18.76 9.43
N ALA A 89 -7.67 18.80 10.75
CA ALA A 89 -7.51 20.04 11.49
C ALA A 89 -6.23 20.81 11.14
N ALA A 90 -5.20 20.11 10.65
CA ALA A 90 -3.96 20.70 10.14
C ALA A 90 -4.09 21.24 8.71
N ASP A 91 -5.27 21.10 8.07
CA ASP A 91 -5.57 21.59 6.73
C ASP A 91 -4.57 21.07 5.68
N VAL A 92 -4.32 19.75 5.70
CA VAL A 92 -3.39 19.09 4.75
C VAL A 92 -3.96 19.11 3.33
N ASP A 93 -3.09 19.18 2.32
CA ASP A 93 -3.50 19.17 0.91
C ASP A 93 -3.89 17.77 0.41
N LEU A 94 -3.44 16.70 1.11
CA LEU A 94 -3.72 15.31 0.79
C LEU A 94 -3.47 14.43 2.01
N ILE A 95 -4.25 13.35 2.17
CA ILE A 95 -3.97 12.30 3.14
C ILE A 95 -3.52 11.04 2.39
N LEU A 96 -2.30 10.58 2.67
CA LEU A 96 -1.83 9.24 2.33
C LEU A 96 -2.27 8.28 3.44
N SER A 97 -3.00 7.23 3.10
CA SER A 97 -3.47 6.24 4.07
C SER A 97 -2.98 4.83 3.71
N LEU A 98 -2.47 4.11 4.70
CA LEU A 98 -2.00 2.75 4.55
C LEU A 98 -2.87 1.82 5.38
N THR A 99 -3.43 0.80 4.75
CA THR A 99 -4.41 -0.18 5.25
C THR A 99 -5.87 0.26 5.14
N THR A 100 -6.77 -0.74 5.06
CA THR A 100 -8.23 -0.50 5.00
C THR A 100 -8.77 0.29 6.20
N PRO A 101 -8.41 -0.03 7.47
CA PRO A 101 -8.90 0.73 8.63
C PRO A 101 -8.42 2.19 8.63
N ALA A 102 -7.16 2.44 8.30
CA ALA A 102 -6.60 3.79 8.22
C ALA A 102 -7.29 4.63 7.12
N THR A 103 -7.57 4.00 5.96
CA THR A 103 -8.28 4.66 4.86
C THR A 103 -9.71 5.03 5.23
N LYS A 104 -10.43 4.14 5.92
CA LYS A 104 -11.77 4.44 6.42
C LYS A 104 -11.79 5.61 7.40
N ALA A 105 -10.85 5.63 8.34
CA ALA A 105 -10.72 6.73 9.30
C ALA A 105 -10.41 8.06 8.58
N ALA A 106 -9.47 8.05 7.63
CA ALA A 106 -9.12 9.22 6.82
C ALA A 106 -10.32 9.73 6.00
N GLN A 107 -11.01 8.84 5.30
CA GLN A 107 -12.16 9.18 4.48
C GLN A 107 -13.33 9.73 5.31
N GLN A 108 -13.60 9.12 6.46
CA GLN A 108 -14.65 9.59 7.36
C GLN A 108 -14.33 10.96 7.95
N ALA A 109 -13.08 11.20 8.36
CA ALA A 109 -12.65 12.50 8.87
C ALA A 109 -12.70 13.60 7.79
N ALA A 110 -12.35 13.27 6.55
CA ALA A 110 -12.33 14.19 5.42
C ALA A 110 -13.69 14.35 4.69
N ALA A 111 -14.76 13.67 5.13
CA ALA A 111 -16.04 13.58 4.41
C ALA A 111 -16.71 14.94 4.13
N ASP A 112 -16.57 15.91 5.03
CA ASP A 112 -17.13 17.25 4.91
C ASP A 112 -16.09 18.31 4.46
N THR A 113 -14.97 17.84 3.87
CA THR A 113 -13.86 18.68 3.39
C THR A 113 -13.55 18.36 1.92
N ASP A 114 -12.69 19.19 1.30
CA ASP A 114 -12.16 18.93 -0.04
C ASP A 114 -10.83 18.16 0.02
N ILE A 115 -10.41 17.65 1.19
CA ILE A 115 -9.14 16.94 1.35
C ILE A 115 -9.24 15.58 0.69
N PRO A 116 -8.39 15.31 -0.32
CA PRO A 116 -8.32 14.03 -1.01
C PRO A 116 -7.59 12.97 -0.18
N VAL A 117 -7.95 11.70 -0.40
CA VAL A 117 -7.31 10.55 0.22
C VAL A 117 -6.71 9.66 -0.88
N VAL A 118 -5.41 9.36 -0.78
CA VAL A 118 -4.75 8.33 -1.58
C VAL A 118 -4.45 7.14 -0.68
N PHE A 119 -4.96 5.97 -1.02
CA PHE A 119 -4.75 4.76 -0.22
C PHE A 119 -3.75 3.80 -0.87
N ILE A 120 -2.90 3.15 -0.04
CA ILE A 120 -1.90 2.15 -0.44
C ILE A 120 -1.68 1.14 0.70
N PRO A 121 -1.93 -0.12 0.50
CA PRO A 121 -2.97 -0.70 -0.34
C PRO A 121 -4.29 -0.83 0.42
N VAL A 122 -5.38 -1.02 -0.31
CA VAL A 122 -6.65 -1.50 0.24
C VAL A 122 -7.04 -2.79 -0.49
N THR A 123 -7.33 -3.85 0.24
CA THR A 123 -7.56 -5.19 -0.33
C THR A 123 -8.79 -5.24 -1.24
N ASP A 124 -9.93 -4.71 -0.79
CA ASP A 124 -11.16 -4.59 -1.57
C ASP A 124 -11.82 -3.23 -1.30
N PRO A 125 -11.46 -2.18 -2.03
CA PRO A 125 -11.97 -0.84 -1.76
C PRO A 125 -13.46 -0.69 -2.09
N VAL A 126 -14.02 -1.53 -2.97
CA VAL A 126 -15.45 -1.53 -3.30
C VAL A 126 -16.22 -2.25 -2.19
N GLY A 127 -15.84 -3.48 -1.84
CA GLY A 127 -16.47 -4.25 -0.77
C GLY A 127 -16.33 -3.57 0.59
N ALA A 128 -15.24 -2.87 0.83
CA ALA A 128 -15.03 -2.05 2.02
C ALA A 128 -15.86 -0.75 2.04
N GLY A 129 -16.50 -0.37 0.92
CA GLY A 129 -17.30 0.85 0.79
C GLY A 129 -16.46 2.13 0.77
N ILE A 130 -15.19 2.05 0.35
CA ILE A 130 -14.28 3.20 0.23
C ILE A 130 -14.51 3.91 -1.11
N VAL A 131 -14.79 3.16 -2.18
CA VAL A 131 -15.09 3.68 -3.51
C VAL A 131 -16.33 3.01 -4.09
N ASP A 132 -17.01 3.68 -5.02
CA ASP A 132 -18.20 3.14 -5.68
C ASP A 132 -17.84 2.02 -6.66
N SER A 133 -16.75 2.19 -7.41
CA SER A 133 -16.17 1.19 -8.30
C SER A 133 -14.69 1.47 -8.55
N LEU A 134 -13.94 0.47 -9.06
CA LEU A 134 -12.52 0.65 -9.39
C LEU A 134 -12.29 1.64 -10.53
N THR A 135 -13.21 1.70 -11.50
CA THR A 135 -13.07 2.58 -12.67
C THR A 135 -13.60 3.98 -12.44
N SER A 136 -14.45 4.18 -11.42
CA SER A 136 -15.07 5.45 -11.09
C SER A 136 -15.28 5.50 -9.57
N PRO A 137 -14.26 5.96 -8.82
CA PRO A 137 -14.28 5.94 -7.35
C PRO A 137 -15.45 6.70 -6.71
N GLY A 138 -15.88 7.81 -7.32
CA GLY A 138 -17.10 8.54 -6.95
C GLY A 138 -16.99 9.48 -5.76
N GLY A 139 -15.98 9.35 -4.91
CA GLY A 139 -15.77 10.13 -3.69
C GLY A 139 -14.49 10.95 -3.67
N ASN A 140 -13.99 11.21 -2.47
CA ASN A 140 -12.72 11.92 -2.23
C ASN A 140 -11.49 10.98 -2.13
N ALA A 141 -11.65 9.68 -2.42
CA ALA A 141 -10.58 8.69 -2.29
C ALA A 141 -10.32 7.97 -3.61
N THR A 142 -9.06 7.72 -3.90
CA THR A 142 -8.55 6.79 -4.91
C THR A 142 -7.26 6.17 -4.40
N GLY A 143 -6.69 5.20 -5.12
CA GLY A 143 -5.43 4.59 -4.69
C GLY A 143 -5.17 3.26 -5.36
N ILE A 144 -4.51 2.37 -4.63
CA ILE A 144 -4.00 1.10 -5.12
C ILE A 144 -4.66 -0.06 -4.39
N THR A 145 -5.17 -1.01 -5.15
CA THR A 145 -5.76 -2.25 -4.65
C THR A 145 -4.97 -3.46 -5.11
N TYR A 146 -5.08 -4.55 -4.37
CA TYR A 146 -4.66 -5.88 -4.79
C TYR A 146 -5.75 -6.92 -4.54
N SER A 147 -7.03 -6.49 -4.53
CA SER A 147 -8.17 -7.32 -4.22
C SER A 147 -8.22 -8.61 -5.04
N SER A 148 -8.77 -9.65 -4.45
CA SER A 148 -9.16 -10.91 -5.11
C SER A 148 -8.01 -11.80 -5.61
N GLN A 149 -6.78 -11.68 -5.07
CA GLN A 149 -5.67 -12.57 -5.45
C GLN A 149 -5.38 -13.66 -4.38
N GLU A 150 -6.13 -13.68 -3.30
CA GLU A 150 -5.92 -14.63 -2.19
C GLU A 150 -6.09 -16.09 -2.65
N GLY A 151 -7.04 -16.36 -3.55
CA GLY A 151 -7.19 -17.68 -4.16
C GLY A 151 -5.96 -18.10 -4.95
N ARG A 152 -5.38 -17.21 -5.76
CA ARG A 152 -4.13 -17.49 -6.51
C ARG A 152 -2.94 -17.68 -5.58
N ARG A 153 -2.89 -16.96 -4.47
CA ARG A 153 -1.86 -17.13 -3.44
C ARG A 153 -1.94 -18.51 -2.80
N LEU A 154 -3.16 -19.01 -2.53
CA LEU A 154 -3.36 -20.38 -2.08
C LEU A 154 -2.93 -21.41 -3.14
N GLU A 155 -3.34 -21.22 -4.41
CA GLU A 155 -2.90 -22.08 -5.51
C GLU A 155 -1.37 -22.12 -5.62
N TRP A 156 -0.70 -20.95 -5.45
CA TRP A 156 0.75 -20.87 -5.48
C TRP A 156 1.40 -21.64 -4.33
N LEU A 157 0.92 -21.50 -3.10
CA LEU A 157 1.39 -22.28 -1.95
C LEU A 157 1.29 -23.78 -2.22
N LEU A 158 0.17 -24.25 -2.74
CA LEU A 158 -0.06 -25.68 -3.03
C LEU A 158 0.76 -26.19 -4.22
N GLN A 159 1.13 -25.32 -5.17
CA GLN A 159 2.09 -25.71 -6.22
C GLN A 159 3.50 -25.92 -5.67
N VAL A 160 3.91 -25.08 -4.72
CA VAL A 160 5.23 -25.15 -4.07
C VAL A 160 5.29 -26.30 -3.05
N ALA A 161 4.22 -26.51 -2.29
CA ALA A 161 4.10 -27.53 -1.25
C ALA A 161 2.82 -28.37 -1.45
N PRO A 162 2.82 -29.35 -2.38
CA PRO A 162 1.60 -30.05 -2.82
C PRO A 162 1.06 -31.09 -1.84
N THR A 163 1.71 -31.31 -0.72
CA THR A 163 1.29 -32.27 0.33
C THR A 163 0.40 -31.63 1.38
N ILE A 164 0.11 -30.32 1.29
CA ILE A 164 -0.73 -29.59 2.24
C ILE A 164 -2.18 -30.02 2.04
N GLU A 165 -2.83 -30.45 3.13
CA GLU A 165 -4.24 -30.81 3.19
C GLU A 165 -5.00 -29.89 4.17
N GLN A 166 -4.32 -29.37 5.23
CA GLN A 166 -4.92 -28.54 6.28
C GLN A 166 -4.11 -27.28 6.54
N ILE A 167 -4.77 -26.12 6.41
CA ILE A 167 -4.11 -24.81 6.53
C ILE A 167 -4.64 -24.05 7.74
N TYR A 168 -3.72 -23.60 8.61
CA TYR A 168 -4.04 -22.78 9.77
C TYR A 168 -4.03 -21.29 9.42
N ILE A 169 -5.10 -20.59 9.86
CA ILE A 169 -5.31 -19.16 9.61
C ILE A 169 -5.75 -18.48 10.90
N VAL A 170 -5.03 -17.44 11.32
CA VAL A 170 -5.45 -16.53 12.39
C VAL A 170 -5.91 -15.21 11.77
N TYR A 171 -7.05 -14.68 12.21
CA TYR A 171 -7.58 -13.44 11.64
C TYR A 171 -8.36 -12.60 12.66
N ASN A 172 -8.39 -11.28 12.43
CA ASN A 172 -9.20 -10.35 13.20
C ASN A 172 -10.59 -10.21 12.56
N PRO A 173 -11.67 -10.68 13.24
CA PRO A 173 -13.02 -10.59 12.70
C PRO A 173 -13.59 -9.16 12.71
N GLU A 174 -12.95 -8.21 13.40
CA GLU A 174 -13.36 -6.81 13.45
C GLU A 174 -12.76 -5.99 12.29
N ASP A 175 -11.74 -6.50 11.58
CA ASP A 175 -11.16 -5.89 10.39
C ASP A 175 -11.76 -6.53 9.13
N GLN A 176 -12.32 -5.69 8.26
CA GLN A 176 -12.94 -6.14 7.02
C GLN A 176 -11.93 -6.73 6.02
N SER A 177 -10.66 -6.29 6.06
CA SER A 177 -9.62 -6.77 5.14
C SER A 177 -9.37 -8.28 5.27
N PRO A 178 -9.00 -8.83 6.45
CA PRO A 178 -8.82 -10.26 6.60
C PRO A 178 -10.12 -11.06 6.46
N VAL A 179 -11.29 -10.48 6.79
CA VAL A 179 -12.59 -11.17 6.61
C VAL A 179 -12.86 -11.42 5.13
N LEU A 180 -12.74 -10.41 4.27
CA LEU A 180 -12.92 -10.57 2.82
C LEU A 180 -11.85 -11.48 2.19
N ALA A 181 -10.61 -11.38 2.67
CA ALA A 181 -9.52 -12.26 2.26
C ALA A 181 -9.84 -13.73 2.59
N LEU A 182 -10.32 -13.99 3.81
CA LEU A 182 -10.71 -15.34 4.25
C LEU A 182 -11.87 -15.91 3.41
N GLU A 183 -12.86 -15.10 3.04
CA GLU A 183 -13.94 -15.54 2.16
C GLU A 183 -13.39 -16.02 0.81
N SER A 184 -12.48 -15.25 0.19
CA SER A 184 -11.84 -15.61 -1.07
C SER A 184 -10.97 -16.87 -0.97
N VAL A 185 -10.19 -17.01 0.10
CA VAL A 185 -9.38 -18.22 0.36
C VAL A 185 -10.29 -19.43 0.58
N SER A 186 -11.38 -19.26 1.34
CA SER A 186 -12.31 -20.36 1.65
C SER A 186 -12.99 -20.93 0.40
N GLU A 187 -13.36 -20.07 -0.55
CA GLU A 187 -13.92 -20.49 -1.83
C GLU A 187 -12.92 -21.33 -2.63
N THR A 188 -11.67 -20.86 -2.72
CA THR A 188 -10.61 -21.57 -3.45
C THR A 188 -10.20 -22.86 -2.74
N ALA A 189 -10.05 -22.86 -1.42
CA ALA A 189 -9.73 -24.06 -0.63
C ALA A 189 -10.75 -25.17 -0.85
N LYS A 190 -12.05 -24.82 -0.85
CA LYS A 190 -13.12 -25.77 -1.14
C LYS A 190 -13.01 -26.37 -2.54
N GLN A 191 -12.63 -25.60 -3.55
CA GLN A 191 -12.43 -26.08 -4.93
C GLN A 191 -11.23 -27.02 -5.04
N LEU A 192 -10.17 -26.76 -4.27
CA LEU A 192 -8.92 -27.52 -4.27
C LEU A 192 -8.93 -28.70 -3.30
N GLY A 193 -9.96 -28.82 -2.45
CA GLY A 193 -10.11 -29.91 -1.47
C GLY A 193 -9.20 -29.78 -0.25
N VAL A 194 -8.80 -28.54 0.08
CA VAL A 194 -7.98 -28.21 1.26
C VAL A 194 -8.88 -27.73 2.40
N GLU A 195 -8.62 -28.18 3.61
CA GLU A 195 -9.34 -27.76 4.81
C GLU A 195 -8.70 -26.53 5.45
N LEU A 196 -9.53 -25.59 5.94
CA LEU A 196 -9.07 -24.41 6.67
C LEU A 196 -9.40 -24.53 8.16
N ILE A 197 -8.37 -24.40 9.00
CA ILE A 197 -8.49 -24.33 10.45
C ILE A 197 -8.34 -22.86 10.84
N THR A 198 -9.45 -22.19 11.16
CA THR A 198 -9.45 -20.76 11.47
C THR A 198 -9.48 -20.46 12.96
N ARG A 199 -8.81 -19.38 13.38
CA ARG A 199 -8.87 -18.81 14.73
C ARG A 199 -9.09 -17.31 14.67
N GLU A 200 -10.06 -16.85 15.42
CA GLU A 200 -10.33 -15.43 15.62
C GLU A 200 -9.37 -14.86 16.67
N ALA A 201 -8.84 -13.66 16.41
CA ALA A 201 -8.01 -12.90 17.33
C ALA A 201 -8.19 -11.40 17.06
N SER A 202 -8.83 -10.70 18.01
CA SER A 202 -9.09 -9.25 17.91
C SER A 202 -7.96 -8.41 18.53
N THR A 203 -7.03 -9.04 19.23
CA THR A 203 -5.87 -8.38 19.87
C THR A 203 -4.57 -9.13 19.58
N PRO A 204 -3.41 -8.45 19.63
CA PRO A 204 -2.11 -9.10 19.49
C PRO A 204 -1.86 -10.22 20.51
N GLU A 205 -2.41 -10.12 21.73
CA GLU A 205 -2.29 -11.13 22.77
C GLU A 205 -3.10 -12.39 22.41
N GLU A 206 -4.29 -12.23 21.84
CA GLU A 206 -5.09 -13.35 21.35
C GLU A 206 -4.44 -14.02 20.14
N ALA A 207 -3.85 -13.25 19.24
CA ALA A 207 -3.07 -13.78 18.12
C ALA A 207 -1.86 -14.56 18.63
N ALA A 208 -1.14 -14.06 19.67
CA ALA A 208 -0.04 -14.77 20.30
C ALA A 208 -0.50 -16.13 20.84
N ALA A 209 -1.60 -16.15 21.59
CA ALA A 209 -2.15 -17.39 22.14
C ALA A 209 -2.56 -18.39 21.03
N ALA A 210 -3.06 -17.90 19.91
CA ALA A 210 -3.43 -18.73 18.75
C ALA A 210 -2.20 -19.38 18.10
N PHE A 211 -1.11 -18.64 17.88
CA PHE A 211 0.12 -19.17 17.28
C PHE A 211 0.94 -20.05 18.24
N GLU A 212 0.85 -19.82 19.56
CA GLU A 212 1.45 -20.73 20.55
C GLU A 212 0.71 -22.09 20.63
N ASN A 213 -0.52 -22.18 20.13
CA ASN A 213 -1.36 -23.35 20.17
C ASN A 213 -1.85 -23.79 18.77
N ILE A 214 -0.94 -23.82 17.78
CA ILE A 214 -1.24 -24.35 16.45
C ILE A 214 -1.65 -25.81 16.56
N PRO A 215 -2.78 -26.21 15.94
CA PRO A 215 -3.23 -27.60 15.92
C PRO A 215 -2.21 -28.55 15.29
N GLU A 216 -2.03 -29.75 15.85
CA GLU A 216 -1.08 -30.76 15.34
C GLU A 216 -1.43 -31.22 13.90
N GLU A 217 -2.70 -31.10 13.50
CA GLU A 217 -3.17 -31.44 12.16
C GLU A 217 -2.86 -30.37 11.10
N ALA A 218 -2.40 -29.18 11.49
CA ALA A 218 -2.07 -28.12 10.54
C ALA A 218 -0.79 -28.46 9.75
N ASP A 219 -0.88 -28.43 8.42
CA ASP A 219 0.22 -28.69 7.47
C ASP A 219 0.90 -27.41 6.98
N ALA A 220 0.26 -26.24 7.17
CA ALA A 220 0.77 -24.95 6.73
C ALA A 220 0.13 -23.79 7.50
N ILE A 221 0.75 -22.62 7.43
CA ILE A 221 0.18 -21.35 7.92
C ILE A 221 -0.01 -20.39 6.74
N PHE A 222 -1.20 -19.79 6.67
CA PHE A 222 -1.55 -18.80 5.65
C PHE A 222 -1.85 -17.47 6.30
N PHE A 223 -0.94 -16.50 6.14
CA PHE A 223 -1.07 -15.16 6.73
C PHE A 223 -1.94 -14.28 5.87
N LEU A 224 -3.09 -13.87 6.38
CA LEU A 224 -3.96 -12.89 5.72
C LEU A 224 -3.41 -11.46 5.87
N PRO A 225 -3.88 -10.49 5.06
CA PRO A 225 -3.56 -9.08 5.24
C PRO A 225 -4.24 -8.55 6.50
N ASP A 226 -3.61 -8.77 7.66
CA ASP A 226 -4.15 -8.54 9.01
C ASP A 226 -3.09 -7.93 9.92
N SER A 227 -3.28 -6.65 10.29
CA SER A 227 -2.32 -5.93 11.11
C SER A 227 -2.27 -6.41 12.57
N VAL A 228 -3.35 -7.01 13.08
CA VAL A 228 -3.43 -7.55 14.45
C VAL A 228 -2.78 -8.93 14.50
N ALA A 229 -3.22 -9.84 13.61
CA ALA A 229 -2.69 -11.19 13.55
C ALA A 229 -1.19 -11.19 13.20
N ASN A 230 -0.75 -10.28 12.35
CA ASN A 230 0.64 -10.19 11.87
C ASN A 230 1.54 -9.26 12.72
N ALA A 231 1.04 -8.72 13.84
CA ALA A 231 1.79 -7.76 14.67
C ALA A 231 3.14 -8.27 15.18
N ARG A 232 3.33 -9.59 15.29
CA ARG A 232 4.57 -10.24 15.74
C ARG A 232 5.04 -11.30 14.74
N MET A 233 5.06 -10.94 13.45
CA MET A 233 5.35 -11.85 12.34
C MET A 233 6.65 -12.65 12.54
N ALA A 234 7.72 -12.00 13.02
CA ALA A 234 8.99 -12.67 13.25
C ALA A 234 8.87 -13.86 14.24
N ASP A 235 8.07 -13.71 15.30
CA ASP A 235 7.83 -14.78 16.27
C ASP A 235 7.04 -15.94 15.63
N TRP A 236 6.06 -15.61 14.79
CA TRP A 236 5.24 -16.61 14.08
C TRP A 236 6.04 -17.41 13.05
N LEU A 237 6.96 -16.75 12.36
CA LEU A 237 7.87 -17.41 11.42
C LEU A 237 8.84 -18.32 12.14
N GLU A 238 9.34 -17.95 13.32
CA GLU A 238 10.17 -18.81 14.15
C GLU A 238 9.39 -20.07 14.61
N ILE A 239 8.16 -19.93 15.06
CA ILE A 239 7.29 -21.06 15.44
C ILE A 239 7.02 -21.95 14.24
N ALA A 240 6.69 -21.39 13.08
CA ALA A 240 6.46 -22.15 11.85
C ALA A 240 7.69 -22.97 11.44
N ALA A 241 8.89 -22.37 11.51
CA ALA A 241 10.16 -23.05 11.22
C ALA A 241 10.45 -24.20 12.20
N GLN A 242 10.19 -24.02 13.51
CA GLN A 242 10.33 -25.06 14.52
C GLN A 242 9.41 -26.26 14.28
N LEU A 243 8.21 -25.98 13.75
CA LEU A 243 7.21 -27.02 13.43
C LEU A 243 7.35 -27.56 11.98
N ASN A 244 8.32 -27.05 11.19
CA ASN A 244 8.51 -27.34 9.77
C ASN A 244 7.27 -27.06 8.91
N LEU A 245 6.50 -26.03 9.26
CA LEU A 245 5.28 -25.66 8.54
C LEU A 245 5.58 -24.69 7.39
N PRO A 246 5.23 -25.04 6.14
CA PRO A 246 5.17 -24.10 5.04
C PRO A 246 4.31 -22.88 5.37
N THR A 247 4.74 -21.70 4.92
CA THR A 247 4.05 -20.44 5.18
C THR A 247 3.78 -19.65 3.90
N SER A 248 2.67 -18.90 3.84
CA SER A 248 2.37 -18.01 2.73
C SER A 248 2.10 -16.59 3.22
N GLY A 249 2.88 -15.62 2.72
CA GLY A 249 2.73 -14.19 2.98
C GLY A 249 1.87 -13.48 1.95
N SER A 250 1.23 -12.37 2.33
CA SER A 250 0.32 -11.60 1.48
C SER A 250 1.00 -10.57 0.57
N ASN A 251 2.32 -10.39 0.71
CA ASN A 251 3.14 -9.49 -0.10
C ASN A 251 4.58 -9.99 -0.20
N THR A 252 5.40 -9.37 -1.04
CA THR A 252 6.79 -9.78 -1.29
C THR A 252 7.67 -9.66 -0.04
N ALA A 253 7.49 -8.61 0.76
CA ALA A 253 8.29 -8.36 1.97
C ALA A 253 8.15 -9.49 3.00
N LEU A 254 6.96 -10.09 3.16
CA LEU A 254 6.78 -11.22 4.06
C LEU A 254 7.61 -12.46 3.66
N ALA A 255 7.90 -12.62 2.36
CA ALA A 255 8.82 -13.66 1.93
C ALA A 255 10.29 -13.29 2.23
N GLU A 256 10.65 -12.02 2.18
CA GLU A 256 11.97 -11.54 2.62
C GLU A 256 12.14 -11.72 4.13
N ASP A 257 11.10 -11.49 4.91
CA ASP A 257 11.05 -11.73 6.36
C ASP A 257 11.11 -13.22 6.73
N GLY A 258 10.77 -14.13 5.80
CA GLY A 258 10.94 -15.57 6.01
C GLY A 258 9.74 -16.46 5.71
N THR A 259 8.63 -15.95 5.12
CA THR A 259 7.61 -16.91 4.63
C THR A 259 8.17 -17.75 3.47
N LEU A 260 7.72 -19.00 3.36
CA LEU A 260 8.15 -19.91 2.28
C LEU A 260 7.76 -19.36 0.91
N THR A 261 6.51 -18.90 0.80
CA THR A 261 5.98 -18.34 -0.43
C THR A 261 5.33 -16.99 -0.17
N ALA A 262 5.26 -16.18 -1.21
CA ALA A 262 4.31 -15.09 -1.32
C ALA A 262 3.74 -15.08 -2.75
N TYR A 263 2.54 -14.59 -2.88
CA TYR A 263 1.98 -14.14 -4.15
C TYR A 263 1.25 -12.85 -3.85
N GLY A 264 1.91 -11.75 -4.10
CA GLY A 264 1.44 -10.46 -3.65
C GLY A 264 2.16 -9.31 -4.32
N ILE A 265 1.79 -8.12 -3.89
CA ILE A 265 2.35 -6.87 -4.40
C ILE A 265 3.68 -6.57 -3.70
N ASP A 266 4.52 -5.78 -4.37
CA ASP A 266 5.60 -5.06 -3.74
C ASP A 266 5.07 -3.69 -3.29
N LEU A 267 4.95 -3.53 -1.98
CA LEU A 267 4.36 -2.33 -1.39
C LEU A 267 5.23 -1.08 -1.57
N THR A 268 6.55 -1.26 -1.66
CA THR A 268 7.48 -0.15 -1.85
C THR A 268 7.43 0.35 -3.29
N ILE A 269 7.38 -0.56 -4.26
CA ILE A 269 7.19 -0.22 -5.68
C ILE A 269 5.85 0.48 -5.86
N SER A 270 4.76 -0.11 -5.36
CA SER A 270 3.42 0.48 -5.46
C SER A 270 3.33 1.88 -4.84
N ALA A 271 3.96 2.09 -3.69
CA ALA A 271 3.96 3.39 -3.04
C ALA A 271 4.78 4.42 -3.82
N LYS A 272 5.97 4.03 -4.27
CA LYS A 272 6.91 4.91 -4.97
C LYS A 272 6.43 5.31 -6.36
N GLU A 273 5.99 4.34 -7.16
CA GLU A 273 5.68 4.59 -8.58
C GLU A 273 4.21 4.99 -8.78
N GLU A 274 3.29 4.19 -8.24
CA GLU A 274 1.86 4.38 -8.48
C GLU A 274 1.25 5.39 -7.50
N GLY A 275 1.56 5.26 -6.20
CA GLY A 275 1.02 6.13 -5.15
C GLY A 275 1.49 7.56 -5.27
N ALA A 276 2.79 7.79 -5.48
CA ALA A 276 3.34 9.12 -5.67
C ALA A 276 2.79 9.79 -6.96
N ARG A 277 2.62 9.02 -8.04
CA ARG A 277 2.03 9.53 -9.28
C ARG A 277 0.55 9.93 -9.12
N LEU A 278 -0.25 9.14 -8.39
CA LEU A 278 -1.63 9.50 -8.06
C LEU A 278 -1.68 10.79 -7.22
N ALA A 279 -0.81 10.89 -6.22
CA ALA A 279 -0.69 12.08 -5.40
C ALA A 279 -0.29 13.32 -6.23
N ASP A 280 0.67 13.21 -7.14
CA ASP A 280 1.07 14.29 -8.06
C ASP A 280 -0.10 14.78 -8.92
N GLN A 281 -0.88 13.86 -9.51
CA GLN A 281 -2.05 14.21 -10.30
C GLN A 281 -3.09 14.98 -9.48
N ILE A 282 -3.32 14.56 -8.23
CA ILE A 282 -4.25 15.22 -7.32
C ILE A 282 -3.74 16.60 -6.90
N LEU A 283 -2.48 16.72 -6.53
CA LEU A 283 -1.86 18.00 -6.16
C LEU A 283 -1.84 19.00 -7.33
N ARG A 284 -1.85 18.51 -8.57
CA ARG A 284 -2.01 19.32 -9.79
C ARG A 284 -3.47 19.63 -10.13
N GLY A 285 -4.43 19.14 -9.34
CA GLY A 285 -5.85 19.53 -9.44
C GLY A 285 -6.79 18.49 -10.06
N THR A 286 -6.32 17.26 -10.33
CA THR A 286 -7.20 16.16 -10.73
C THR A 286 -8.01 15.70 -9.51
N GLN A 287 -9.31 15.49 -9.69
CA GLN A 287 -10.14 15.01 -8.57
C GLN A 287 -9.94 13.51 -8.36
N PRO A 288 -9.91 13.01 -7.10
CA PRO A 288 -9.85 11.57 -6.84
C PRO A 288 -10.95 10.76 -7.54
N ALA A 289 -12.15 11.32 -7.65
CA ALA A 289 -13.28 10.71 -8.34
C ALA A 289 -13.04 10.43 -9.82
N ASP A 290 -12.13 11.17 -10.47
CA ASP A 290 -11.77 11.04 -11.88
C ASP A 290 -10.55 10.11 -12.10
N LEU A 291 -9.91 9.66 -11.03
CA LEU A 291 -8.74 8.77 -11.07
C LEU A 291 -9.18 7.34 -10.72
N PRO A 292 -9.19 6.40 -11.67
CA PRO A 292 -9.47 5.01 -11.37
C PRO A 292 -8.56 4.45 -10.27
N VAL A 293 -9.10 3.55 -9.45
CA VAL A 293 -8.28 2.74 -8.56
C VAL A 293 -7.41 1.81 -9.40
N GLU A 294 -6.13 1.75 -9.08
CA GLU A 294 -5.16 0.96 -9.84
C GLU A 294 -4.93 -0.40 -9.18
N MET A 295 -4.68 -1.40 -10.02
CA MET A 295 -4.32 -2.74 -9.56
C MET A 295 -2.81 -2.82 -9.51
N ALA A 296 -2.25 -3.07 -8.32
CA ALA A 296 -0.82 -3.30 -8.16
C ALA A 296 -0.34 -4.53 -8.95
N GLU A 297 0.91 -4.52 -9.37
CA GLU A 297 1.55 -5.67 -9.99
C GLU A 297 1.80 -6.78 -8.96
N PHE A 298 1.55 -8.03 -9.35
CA PHE A 298 1.69 -9.20 -8.49
C PHE A 298 2.92 -9.99 -8.86
N PHE A 299 3.66 -10.40 -7.84
CA PHE A 299 4.87 -11.22 -7.95
C PHE A 299 4.69 -12.54 -7.19
N SER A 300 5.02 -13.64 -7.83
CA SER A 300 5.19 -14.94 -7.19
C SER A 300 6.59 -15.00 -6.57
N VAL A 301 6.67 -15.41 -5.29
CA VAL A 301 7.93 -15.48 -4.55
C VAL A 301 8.10 -16.84 -3.94
N VAL A 302 9.34 -17.34 -3.95
CA VAL A 302 9.78 -18.53 -3.21
C VAL A 302 11.05 -18.20 -2.43
N ASN A 303 11.06 -18.49 -1.13
CA ASN A 303 12.22 -18.35 -0.27
C ASN A 303 12.93 -19.71 -0.07
N LEU A 304 14.06 -19.89 -0.73
CA LEU A 304 14.85 -21.13 -0.64
C LEU A 304 15.52 -21.31 0.73
N LYS A 305 15.82 -20.24 1.46
CA LYS A 305 16.33 -20.36 2.84
C LYS A 305 15.30 -21.00 3.76
N THR A 306 14.04 -20.55 3.64
CA THR A 306 12.92 -21.12 4.40
C THR A 306 12.64 -22.56 3.96
N ALA A 307 12.65 -22.83 2.65
CA ALA A 307 12.49 -24.18 2.12
C ALA A 307 13.54 -25.15 2.69
N GLU A 308 14.83 -24.76 2.69
CA GLU A 308 15.91 -25.54 3.29
C GLU A 308 15.71 -25.74 4.81
N ALA A 309 15.33 -24.67 5.53
CA ALA A 309 15.12 -24.73 6.97
C ALA A 309 14.02 -25.70 7.41
N ILE A 310 12.95 -25.83 6.62
CA ILE A 310 11.83 -26.76 6.87
C ILE A 310 11.99 -28.11 6.16
N GLY A 311 13.12 -28.32 5.46
CA GLY A 311 13.42 -29.59 4.77
C GLY A 311 12.57 -29.84 3.51
N LEU A 312 12.09 -28.79 2.83
CA LEU A 312 11.28 -28.88 1.62
C LEU A 312 12.13 -28.69 0.37
N ASP A 313 12.14 -29.67 -0.51
CA ASP A 313 12.77 -29.60 -1.84
C ASP A 313 11.86 -28.88 -2.84
N ILE A 314 12.31 -27.76 -3.42
CA ILE A 314 11.56 -27.03 -4.44
C ILE A 314 12.00 -27.47 -5.84
N PRO A 315 11.09 -28.03 -6.65
CA PRO A 315 11.42 -28.47 -8.00
C PRO A 315 11.87 -27.32 -8.92
N ASP A 316 12.84 -27.58 -9.78
CA ASP A 316 13.31 -26.61 -10.80
C ASP A 316 12.18 -26.06 -11.70
N THR A 317 11.11 -26.83 -11.89
CA THR A 317 9.94 -26.40 -12.65
C THR A 317 9.19 -25.24 -11.96
N ILE A 318 9.12 -25.26 -10.63
CA ILE A 318 8.55 -24.18 -9.81
C ILE A 318 9.47 -22.97 -9.86
N LEU A 319 10.78 -23.15 -9.65
CA LEU A 319 11.75 -22.05 -9.66
C LEU A 319 11.78 -21.28 -10.98
N ARG A 320 11.52 -21.95 -12.11
CA ARG A 320 11.44 -21.29 -13.42
C ARG A 320 10.15 -20.50 -13.66
N GLN A 321 9.12 -20.71 -12.86
CA GLN A 321 7.84 -20.00 -12.93
C GLN A 321 7.75 -18.90 -11.89
N THR A 322 8.70 -18.86 -10.96
CA THR A 322 8.76 -17.89 -9.85
C THR A 322 9.37 -16.59 -10.35
N ASP A 323 8.70 -15.46 -10.10
CA ASP A 323 9.21 -14.15 -10.47
C ASP A 323 10.39 -13.75 -9.59
N ILE A 324 10.32 -14.04 -8.27
CA ILE A 324 11.35 -13.67 -7.29
C ILE A 324 11.77 -14.93 -6.51
N VAL A 325 13.07 -15.28 -6.56
CA VAL A 325 13.66 -16.39 -5.79
C VAL A 325 14.66 -15.84 -4.77
N ILE A 326 14.31 -15.93 -3.48
CA ILE A 326 15.17 -15.52 -2.35
C ILE A 326 16.15 -16.68 -2.04
N ARG A 327 17.48 -16.35 -1.99
CA ARG A 327 18.57 -17.30 -1.80
C ARG A 327 19.45 -16.93 -0.62
#